data_248097fa77234745c11dee587cfcb039
#
_entry.id   248097fa77234745c11dee587cfcb039
#
_cell.length_a   1.000
_cell.length_b   1.000
_cell.length_c   1.000
_cell.angle_alpha   90.00
_cell.angle_beta   90.00
_cell.angle_gamma   90.00
#
_symmetry.space_group_name_H-M   'P 1'
#
loop_
_entity.id
_entity.type
_entity.pdbx_description
1 polymer ?
#
loop_
_entity_poly.entity_id
_entity_poly.type
_entity_poly.pdbx_seq_one_letter_code
_entity_poly.pdbx_strand_id
1 'polypeptide(L)'
;MSCYLIKVENGHKVARSITSEEEYKQLRGSNEQKANLRLARAGNDAAKRRLVQFNYSGHYPQGVVKGMKLPSGAFGFDMDEPEAFAKAAKLLLKEPDKYGLLMLERSARQGGHAVFEREKGKTVLENQVRIATMLKCEMDTSAHDINRVYFTTTSDDEDLLFLSPRLFKDEYDEAAVAAEGKVLEERERYGQEELPEGAHKANKHYEPWKEEFKKDSQGVFKGQEFKNSRISTSAASSASASSASTPSVSQDNYLGIPYGEIIKKWWQLYNDGQEPMRSNRNTLTFELAVNLRHICGFDRNLLAQIIPCYDGFPEQEKMACINSALNEKITQMPKRLKDV
;
A
#
# COMPACT_ATOMS: atom_id res chain seq x y z
N MET A 1 -2.36 13.09 18.60
CA MET A 1 -3.71 12.46 18.68
C MET A 1 -3.80 11.36 17.66
N SER A 2 -4.38 10.22 18.01
CA SER A 2 -4.34 9.01 17.18
C SER A 2 -5.72 8.39 16.90
N CYS A 3 -6.80 9.08 17.25
CA CYS A 3 -8.16 8.59 17.01
C CYS A 3 -9.04 9.70 16.43
N TYR A 4 -9.56 9.47 15.22
CA TYR A 4 -10.42 10.43 14.54
C TYR A 4 -11.72 9.74 14.09
N LEU A 5 -12.86 10.31 14.49
CA LEU A 5 -14.16 9.99 13.94
C LEU A 5 -14.24 10.52 12.51
N ILE A 6 -14.56 9.64 11.56
CA ILE A 6 -14.72 10.01 10.16
C ILE A 6 -16.19 10.05 9.80
N LYS A 7 -16.63 11.16 9.23
CA LYS A 7 -17.99 11.34 8.71
C LYS A 7 -17.95 11.81 7.27
N VAL A 8 -19.06 11.64 6.57
CA VAL A 8 -19.26 12.23 5.24
C VAL A 8 -20.22 13.42 5.39
N GLU A 9 -19.72 14.61 5.12
CA GLU A 9 -20.49 15.86 5.16
C GLU A 9 -20.37 16.53 3.78
N ASN A 10 -21.51 16.88 3.19
CA ASN A 10 -21.55 17.48 1.84
C ASN A 10 -20.75 16.71 0.76
N GLY A 11 -20.74 15.37 0.84
CA GLY A 11 -20.00 14.52 -0.09
C GLY A 11 -18.49 14.40 0.17
N HIS A 12 -17.96 15.02 1.23
CA HIS A 12 -16.56 14.98 1.61
C HIS A 12 -16.35 14.25 2.94
N LYS A 13 -15.24 13.51 3.07
CA LYS A 13 -14.85 12.94 4.35
C LYS A 13 -14.25 14.05 5.22
N VAL A 14 -14.80 14.19 6.42
CA VAL A 14 -14.30 15.07 7.47
C VAL A 14 -13.87 14.24 8.67
N ALA A 15 -12.85 14.70 9.38
CA ALA A 15 -12.28 14.05 10.54
C ALA A 15 -12.49 14.93 11.78
N ARG A 16 -12.96 14.34 12.85
CA ARG A 16 -13.05 14.98 14.17
C ARG A 16 -12.27 14.17 15.18
N SER A 17 -11.36 14.81 15.90
CA SER A 17 -10.57 14.13 16.91
C SER A 17 -11.42 13.64 18.07
N ILE A 18 -11.07 12.47 18.62
CA ILE A 18 -11.65 11.89 19.83
C ILE A 18 -10.58 11.94 20.91
N THR A 19 -10.89 12.60 22.00
CA THR A 19 -9.92 12.95 23.04
C THR A 19 -10.10 12.19 24.34
N SER A 20 -11.20 11.42 24.47
CA SER A 20 -11.45 10.63 25.67
C SER A 20 -12.02 9.26 25.37
N GLU A 21 -11.79 8.34 26.31
CA GLU A 21 -12.33 7.00 26.28
C GLU A 21 -13.85 7.01 26.41
N GLU A 22 -14.41 7.92 27.23
CA GLU A 22 -15.86 8.05 27.45
C GLU A 22 -16.57 8.41 26.14
N GLU A 23 -16.06 9.42 25.42
CA GLU A 23 -16.61 9.82 24.13
C GLU A 23 -16.53 8.68 23.11
N TYR A 24 -15.40 8.00 23.05
CA TYR A 24 -15.19 6.85 22.18
C TYR A 24 -16.20 5.73 22.42
N LYS A 25 -16.39 5.35 23.70
CA LYS A 25 -17.35 4.33 24.13
C LYS A 25 -18.80 4.79 23.91
N GLN A 26 -19.11 6.04 24.15
CA GLN A 26 -20.45 6.60 23.94
C GLN A 26 -20.89 6.51 22.47
N LEU A 27 -20.01 6.89 21.54
CA LEU A 27 -20.28 6.78 20.10
C LEU A 27 -20.58 5.34 19.69
N ARG A 28 -19.82 4.39 20.19
CA ARG A 28 -19.95 2.96 19.90
C ARG A 28 -21.11 2.28 20.63
N GLY A 29 -21.50 2.81 21.78
CA GLY A 29 -22.58 2.27 22.63
C GLY A 29 -23.99 2.70 22.22
N SER A 30 -24.14 3.54 21.20
CA SER A 30 -25.44 4.06 20.78
C SER A 30 -26.39 2.94 20.31
N ASN A 31 -27.70 3.14 20.51
CA ASN A 31 -28.72 2.18 20.05
C ASN A 31 -28.68 2.00 18.53
N GLU A 32 -28.37 3.07 17.79
CA GLU A 32 -28.21 3.02 16.34
C GLU A 32 -27.01 2.14 15.93
N GLN A 33 -25.87 2.30 16.59
CA GLN A 33 -24.69 1.47 16.36
C GLN A 33 -24.98 -0.02 16.61
N LYS A 34 -25.67 -0.32 17.73
CA LYS A 34 -26.07 -1.69 18.08
C LYS A 34 -27.01 -2.30 17.05
N ALA A 35 -27.99 -1.52 16.56
CA ALA A 35 -28.93 -1.97 15.53
C ALA A 35 -28.21 -2.22 14.19
N ASN A 36 -27.37 -1.28 13.76
CA ASN A 36 -26.60 -1.42 12.52
C ASN A 36 -25.63 -2.61 12.59
N LEU A 37 -24.97 -2.86 13.73
CA LEU A 37 -24.09 -4.00 13.91
C LEU A 37 -24.82 -5.35 13.78
N ARG A 38 -26.03 -5.48 14.37
CA ARG A 38 -26.85 -6.70 14.21
C ARG A 38 -27.17 -6.98 12.75
N LEU A 39 -27.57 -5.94 12.01
CA LEU A 39 -27.87 -6.06 10.58
C LEU A 39 -26.62 -6.38 9.75
N ALA A 40 -25.48 -5.74 10.07
CA ALA A 40 -24.22 -6.00 9.41
C ALA A 40 -23.74 -7.46 9.61
N ARG A 41 -23.91 -8.00 10.82
CA ARG A 41 -23.62 -9.41 11.15
C ARG A 41 -24.57 -10.38 10.42
N ALA A 42 -25.80 -9.95 10.14
CA ALA A 42 -26.74 -10.68 9.30
C ALA A 42 -26.48 -10.54 7.78
N GLY A 43 -25.36 -9.91 7.38
CA GLY A 43 -24.96 -9.80 5.98
C GLY A 43 -25.38 -8.50 5.26
N ASN A 44 -26.00 -7.54 5.97
CA ASN A 44 -26.43 -6.29 5.37
C ASN A 44 -25.27 -5.29 5.21
N ASP A 45 -24.76 -5.13 3.98
CA ASP A 45 -23.66 -4.22 3.66
C ASP A 45 -24.03 -2.74 3.84
N ALA A 46 -25.28 -2.37 3.61
CA ALA A 46 -25.72 -0.99 3.81
C ALA A 46 -25.70 -0.63 5.30
N ALA A 47 -26.07 -1.56 6.19
CA ALA A 47 -25.95 -1.37 7.62
C ALA A 47 -24.49 -1.31 8.08
N LYS A 48 -23.60 -2.15 7.51
CA LYS A 48 -22.15 -2.07 7.77
C LYS A 48 -21.60 -0.67 7.47
N ARG A 49 -22.00 -0.05 6.35
CA ARG A 49 -21.56 1.31 5.98
C ARG A 49 -22.07 2.41 6.90
N ARG A 50 -23.09 2.15 7.72
CA ARG A 50 -23.63 3.09 8.72
C ARG A 50 -22.98 2.96 10.09
N LEU A 51 -22.13 1.94 10.29
CA LEU A 51 -21.37 1.81 11.52
C LEU A 51 -20.46 3.03 11.71
N VAL A 52 -20.20 3.39 12.95
CA VAL A 52 -19.24 4.42 13.32
C VAL A 52 -17.88 4.07 12.71
N GLN A 53 -17.25 5.06 12.10
CA GLN A 53 -16.01 4.89 11.38
C GLN A 53 -14.90 5.70 12.05
N PHE A 54 -13.81 5.04 12.40
CA PHE A 54 -12.62 5.70 12.89
C PHE A 54 -11.45 5.55 11.94
N ASN A 55 -10.54 6.53 11.97
CA ASN A 55 -9.20 6.43 11.44
C ASN A 55 -8.20 6.57 12.59
N TYR A 56 -7.14 5.76 12.56
CA TYR A 56 -6.11 5.73 13.58
C TYR A 56 -4.72 6.09 13.06
N SER A 57 -4.52 6.01 11.74
CA SER A 57 -3.19 6.14 11.13
C SER A 57 -2.87 7.56 10.69
N GLY A 58 -3.87 8.37 10.40
CA GLY A 58 -3.72 9.74 9.94
C GLY A 58 -3.90 10.79 11.02
N HIS A 59 -3.28 11.96 10.82
CA HIS A 59 -3.49 13.14 11.62
C HIS A 59 -4.16 14.24 10.79
N TYR A 60 -5.23 14.84 11.32
CA TYR A 60 -6.11 15.77 10.59
C TYR A 60 -6.33 17.06 11.38
N PRO A 61 -5.33 17.95 11.49
CA PRO A 61 -5.41 19.13 12.32
C PRO A 61 -6.53 20.10 11.90
N GLN A 62 -6.88 20.10 10.60
CA GLN A 62 -7.93 20.95 10.04
C GLN A 62 -9.24 20.17 9.77
N GLY A 63 -9.35 18.93 10.20
CA GLY A 63 -10.51 18.09 9.95
C GLY A 63 -10.68 17.62 8.51
N VAL A 64 -9.77 17.90 7.59
CA VAL A 64 -9.84 17.52 6.17
C VAL A 64 -9.10 16.21 5.94
N VAL A 65 -9.77 15.21 5.39
CA VAL A 65 -9.18 13.89 5.11
C VAL A 65 -8.54 13.82 3.73
N LYS A 66 -9.16 14.43 2.72
CA LYS A 66 -8.69 14.35 1.33
C LYS A 66 -7.30 14.99 1.17
N GLY A 67 -6.37 14.20 0.65
CA GLY A 67 -5.00 14.66 0.38
C GLY A 67 -4.10 14.75 1.62
N MET A 68 -4.62 14.41 2.82
CA MET A 68 -3.82 14.43 4.04
C MET A 68 -2.86 13.22 4.07
N LYS A 69 -1.60 13.50 4.41
CA LYS A 69 -0.50 12.53 4.48
C LYS A 69 0.27 12.58 5.80
N LEU A 70 -0.26 13.30 6.79
CA LEU A 70 0.39 13.41 8.10
C LEU A 70 0.12 12.13 8.90
N PRO A 71 1.16 11.44 9.38
CA PRO A 71 0.99 10.26 10.20
C PRO A 71 0.55 10.60 11.62
N SER A 72 -0.29 9.77 12.23
CA SER A 72 -0.58 9.82 13.65
C SER A 72 0.46 9.05 14.47
N GLY A 73 0.31 9.02 15.80
CA GLY A 73 1.11 8.17 16.70
C GLY A 73 0.71 6.70 16.71
N ALA A 74 -0.32 6.31 15.95
CA ALA A 74 -0.84 4.95 15.90
C ALA A 74 -1.04 4.48 14.45
N PHE A 75 -1.38 3.21 14.29
CA PHE A 75 -1.85 2.64 13.02
C PHE A 75 -2.83 1.52 13.26
N GLY A 76 -3.77 1.36 12.32
CA GLY A 76 -4.73 0.27 12.34
C GLY A 76 -4.21 -0.96 11.61
N PHE A 77 -4.67 -2.12 12.05
CA PHE A 77 -4.36 -3.43 11.50
C PHE A 77 -5.63 -4.26 11.36
N ASP A 78 -5.89 -4.79 10.18
CA ASP A 78 -7.07 -5.58 9.85
C ASP A 78 -6.69 -7.06 9.79
N MET A 79 -7.49 -7.91 10.45
CA MET A 79 -7.34 -9.36 10.51
C MET A 79 -8.64 -10.00 10.06
N ASP A 80 -8.75 -10.31 8.77
CA ASP A 80 -9.97 -10.84 8.17
C ASP A 80 -10.26 -12.29 8.58
N GLU A 81 -9.22 -13.12 8.80
CA GLU A 81 -9.36 -14.53 9.10
C GLU A 81 -9.67 -14.79 10.57
N PRO A 82 -10.80 -15.47 10.92
CA PRO A 82 -11.24 -15.68 12.29
C PRO A 82 -10.24 -16.43 13.16
N GLU A 83 -9.58 -17.46 12.62
CA GLU A 83 -8.61 -18.25 13.36
C GLU A 83 -7.32 -17.48 13.62
N ALA A 84 -6.86 -16.70 12.63
CA ALA A 84 -5.71 -15.84 12.78
C ALA A 84 -5.97 -14.75 13.83
N PHE A 85 -7.15 -14.11 13.76
CA PHE A 85 -7.58 -13.16 14.79
C PHE A 85 -7.63 -13.79 16.19
N ALA A 86 -8.23 -14.96 16.34
CA ALA A 86 -8.34 -15.62 17.64
C ALA A 86 -6.98 -15.96 18.26
N LYS A 87 -5.99 -16.36 17.43
CA LYS A 87 -4.61 -16.60 17.88
C LYS A 87 -3.92 -15.30 18.26
N ALA A 88 -4.01 -14.28 17.40
CA ALA A 88 -3.42 -12.96 17.64
C ALA A 88 -4.01 -12.32 18.92
N ALA A 89 -5.33 -12.36 19.09
CA ALA A 89 -6.01 -11.78 20.24
C ALA A 89 -5.51 -12.38 21.57
N LYS A 90 -5.28 -13.69 21.64
CA LYS A 90 -4.70 -14.34 22.83
C LYS A 90 -3.32 -13.81 23.19
N LEU A 91 -2.46 -13.60 22.19
CA LEU A 91 -1.11 -13.06 22.39
C LEU A 91 -1.16 -11.59 22.81
N LEU A 92 -1.98 -10.80 22.11
CA LEU A 92 -2.13 -9.36 22.32
C LEU A 92 -2.69 -9.06 23.72
N LEU A 93 -3.71 -9.79 24.15
CA LEU A 93 -4.32 -9.62 25.48
C LEU A 93 -3.40 -10.06 26.62
N LYS A 94 -2.51 -11.02 26.37
CA LYS A 94 -1.54 -11.48 27.37
C LYS A 94 -0.42 -10.47 27.62
N GLU A 95 0.08 -9.83 26.58
CA GLU A 95 1.24 -8.94 26.65
C GLU A 95 1.00 -7.66 25.79
N PRO A 96 -0.04 -6.84 26.10
CA PRO A 96 -0.42 -5.71 25.25
C PRO A 96 0.70 -4.70 25.05
N ASP A 97 1.46 -4.40 26.07
CA ASP A 97 2.56 -3.42 26.02
C ASP A 97 3.72 -3.88 25.13
N LYS A 98 4.00 -5.16 25.08
CA LYS A 98 5.04 -5.73 24.21
C LYS A 98 4.79 -5.46 22.74
N TYR A 99 3.54 -5.40 22.32
CA TYR A 99 3.14 -5.14 20.95
C TYR A 99 2.80 -3.66 20.71
N GLY A 100 2.75 -2.85 21.76
CA GLY A 100 2.25 -1.48 21.69
C GLY A 100 0.75 -1.42 21.36
N LEU A 101 -0.05 -2.37 21.89
CA LEU A 101 -1.47 -2.45 21.65
C LEU A 101 -2.22 -1.27 22.27
N LEU A 102 -3.04 -0.60 21.48
CA LEU A 102 -3.88 0.52 21.90
C LEU A 102 -5.36 0.17 21.88
N MET A 103 -5.80 -0.67 20.95
CA MET A 103 -7.19 -1.15 20.86
C MET A 103 -7.22 -2.52 20.20
N LEU A 104 -8.15 -3.36 20.65
CA LEU A 104 -8.48 -4.63 20.00
C LEU A 104 -9.99 -4.83 20.00
N GLU A 105 -10.55 -5.10 18.83
CA GLU A 105 -11.99 -5.35 18.69
C GLU A 105 -12.27 -6.51 17.72
N ARG A 106 -13.45 -7.13 17.88
CA ARG A 106 -13.99 -8.01 16.84
C ARG A 106 -14.52 -7.15 15.69
N SER A 107 -14.33 -7.60 14.46
CA SER A 107 -14.93 -6.92 13.31
C SER A 107 -16.45 -7.15 13.25
N ALA A 108 -17.10 -6.37 12.38
CA ALA A 108 -18.54 -6.52 12.16
C ALA A 108 -18.94 -7.88 11.56
N ARG A 109 -17.99 -8.67 11.07
CA ARG A 109 -18.24 -10.01 10.49
C ARG A 109 -17.55 -11.11 11.28
N GLN A 110 -16.33 -11.44 10.96
CA GLN A 110 -15.68 -12.65 11.50
C GLN A 110 -14.28 -12.41 12.09
N GLY A 111 -13.52 -11.49 11.55
CA GLY A 111 -12.18 -11.19 12.02
C GLY A 111 -12.14 -10.15 13.13
N GLY A 112 -11.11 -9.31 13.13
CA GLY A 112 -10.97 -8.22 14.08
C GLY A 112 -10.05 -7.13 13.60
N HIS A 113 -10.12 -6.00 14.30
CA HIS A 113 -9.24 -4.88 14.10
C HIS A 113 -8.37 -4.68 15.35
N ALA A 114 -7.13 -4.33 15.16
CA ALA A 114 -6.24 -3.88 16.22
C ALA A 114 -5.66 -2.52 15.87
N VAL A 115 -5.34 -1.74 16.90
CA VAL A 115 -4.62 -0.48 16.77
C VAL A 115 -3.37 -0.57 17.62
N PHE A 116 -2.24 -0.18 17.05
CA PHE A 116 -0.93 -0.24 17.69
C PHE A 116 -0.25 1.13 17.70
N GLU A 117 0.67 1.30 18.64
CA GLU A 117 1.62 2.42 18.59
C GLU A 117 2.49 2.31 17.34
N ARG A 118 2.59 3.40 16.61
CA ARG A 118 3.41 3.49 15.42
C ARG A 118 4.88 3.68 15.79
N GLU A 119 5.76 2.89 15.23
CA GLU A 119 7.19 3.16 15.27
C GLU A 119 7.49 4.37 14.38
N LYS A 120 8.06 5.43 14.97
CA LYS A 120 8.41 6.66 14.25
C LYS A 120 9.43 6.38 13.14
N GLY A 121 9.34 7.12 12.05
CA GLY A 121 10.20 6.93 10.88
C GLY A 121 9.86 5.71 10.03
N LYS A 122 8.82 4.95 10.38
CA LYS A 122 8.29 3.83 9.60
C LYS A 122 6.94 4.18 8.99
N THR A 123 6.69 3.75 7.77
CA THR A 123 5.38 3.88 7.10
C THR A 123 4.33 3.02 7.79
N VAL A 124 3.05 3.23 7.46
CA VAL A 124 1.97 2.36 7.96
C VAL A 124 2.22 0.91 7.54
N LEU A 125 2.64 0.69 6.29
CA LEU A 125 2.91 -0.65 5.76
C LEU A 125 4.08 -1.32 6.47
N GLU A 126 5.21 -0.63 6.70
CA GLU A 126 6.34 -1.16 7.46
C GLU A 126 5.95 -1.57 8.88
N ASN A 127 5.12 -0.76 9.55
CA ASN A 127 4.60 -1.07 10.87
C ASN A 127 3.65 -2.28 10.85
N GLN A 128 2.79 -2.39 9.85
CA GLN A 128 1.90 -3.55 9.67
C GLN A 128 2.71 -4.84 9.42
N VAL A 129 3.73 -4.80 8.55
CA VAL A 129 4.63 -5.93 8.31
C VAL A 129 5.33 -6.36 9.61
N ARG A 130 5.80 -5.40 10.41
CA ARG A 130 6.42 -5.70 11.72
C ARG A 130 5.46 -6.46 12.63
N ILE A 131 4.23 -5.98 12.79
CA ILE A 131 3.23 -6.64 13.65
C ILE A 131 2.83 -8.00 13.10
N ALA A 132 2.57 -8.13 11.79
CA ALA A 132 2.25 -9.40 11.17
C ALA A 132 3.35 -10.45 11.36
N THR A 133 4.62 -10.04 11.27
CA THR A 133 5.78 -10.90 11.55
C THR A 133 5.82 -11.33 13.02
N MET A 134 5.64 -10.40 13.97
CA MET A 134 5.66 -10.71 15.40
C MET A 134 4.51 -11.64 15.81
N LEU A 135 3.32 -11.45 15.26
CA LEU A 135 2.13 -12.26 15.55
C LEU A 135 2.06 -13.55 14.73
N LYS A 136 2.90 -13.68 13.71
CA LYS A 136 2.84 -14.76 12.71
C LYS A 136 1.45 -14.92 12.13
N CYS A 137 0.87 -13.80 11.68
CA CYS A 137 -0.44 -13.74 11.04
C CYS A 137 -0.34 -13.10 9.66
N GLU A 138 -1.28 -13.43 8.80
CA GLU A 138 -1.41 -12.77 7.51
C GLU A 138 -1.93 -11.34 7.66
N MET A 139 -1.67 -10.53 6.65
CA MET A 139 -2.09 -9.15 6.58
C MET A 139 -2.59 -8.78 5.17
N ASP A 140 -3.51 -7.84 5.11
CA ASP A 140 -3.92 -7.21 3.86
C ASP A 140 -2.99 -6.04 3.50
N THR A 141 -2.08 -6.27 2.55
CA THR A 141 -1.15 -5.21 2.11
C THR A 141 -1.87 -4.04 1.42
N SER A 142 -3.13 -4.19 1.02
CA SER A 142 -3.92 -3.09 0.46
C SER A 142 -4.49 -2.14 1.54
N ALA A 143 -4.42 -2.54 2.82
CA ALA A 143 -4.99 -1.79 3.94
C ALA A 143 -4.01 -0.79 4.59
N HIS A 144 -2.91 -0.43 3.92
CA HIS A 144 -1.86 0.45 4.43
C HIS A 144 -2.09 1.95 4.20
N ASP A 145 -3.18 2.34 3.52
CA ASP A 145 -3.48 3.76 3.31
C ASP A 145 -3.67 4.47 4.66
N ILE A 146 -2.94 5.56 4.85
CA ILE A 146 -3.02 6.40 6.04
C ILE A 146 -4.43 6.93 6.31
N ASN A 147 -5.25 7.07 5.26
CA ASN A 147 -6.65 7.49 5.33
C ASN A 147 -7.64 6.30 5.44
N ARG A 148 -7.14 5.08 5.70
CA ARG A 148 -7.99 3.89 5.88
C ARG A 148 -8.94 4.09 7.05
N VAL A 149 -10.23 3.84 6.83
CA VAL A 149 -11.25 3.87 7.87
C VAL A 149 -11.61 2.45 8.32
N TYR A 150 -11.90 2.32 9.62
CA TYR A 150 -12.34 1.09 10.25
C TYR A 150 -13.80 1.23 10.67
N PHE A 151 -14.64 0.30 10.21
CA PHE A 151 -16.03 0.20 10.63
C PHE A 151 -16.08 -0.52 11.96
N THR A 152 -16.27 0.23 13.06
CA THR A 152 -16.14 -0.30 14.41
C THR A 152 -17.40 -1.01 14.88
N THR A 153 -17.22 -1.85 15.88
CA THR A 153 -18.32 -2.55 16.55
C THR A 153 -18.83 -1.78 17.77
N THR A 154 -19.50 -2.43 18.71
CA THR A 154 -20.01 -1.75 19.90
C THR A 154 -18.92 -1.57 20.96
N SER A 155 -19.24 -0.86 22.04
CA SER A 155 -18.40 -0.75 23.24
C SER A 155 -18.64 -1.88 24.25
N ASP A 156 -19.47 -2.86 23.90
CA ASP A 156 -19.74 -4.01 24.77
C ASP A 156 -18.47 -4.91 24.84
N ASP A 157 -18.21 -5.54 25.99
CA ASP A 157 -16.97 -6.29 26.24
C ASP A 157 -16.76 -7.50 25.28
N GLU A 158 -17.83 -7.98 24.68
CA GLU A 158 -17.79 -9.03 23.67
C GLU A 158 -17.20 -8.53 22.34
N ASP A 159 -17.31 -7.24 22.07
CA ASP A 159 -16.88 -6.60 20.85
C ASP A 159 -15.57 -5.84 21.02
N LEU A 160 -15.48 -4.99 22.03
CA LEU A 160 -14.29 -4.21 22.37
C LEU A 160 -13.47 -4.95 23.43
N LEU A 161 -12.50 -5.75 22.99
CA LEU A 161 -11.73 -6.67 23.84
C LEU A 161 -10.63 -5.96 24.64
N PHE A 162 -10.11 -4.84 24.15
CA PHE A 162 -9.08 -4.06 24.82
C PHE A 162 -9.12 -2.61 24.34
N LEU A 163 -8.91 -1.68 25.27
CA LEU A 163 -8.78 -0.26 24.99
C LEU A 163 -7.78 0.38 25.97
N SER A 164 -6.74 1.00 25.45
CA SER A 164 -5.74 1.72 26.24
C SER A 164 -6.03 3.22 26.25
N PRO A 165 -5.99 3.88 27.41
CA PRO A 165 -6.07 5.34 27.50
C PRO A 165 -4.99 6.07 26.68
N ARG A 166 -3.90 5.38 26.33
CA ARG A 166 -2.82 5.94 25.49
C ARG A 166 -3.30 6.29 24.08
N LEU A 167 -4.38 5.66 23.59
CA LEU A 167 -4.97 5.98 22.27
C LEU A 167 -5.42 7.45 22.18
N PHE A 168 -5.82 8.05 23.30
CA PHE A 168 -6.37 9.40 23.39
C PHE A 168 -5.37 10.45 23.88
N LYS A 169 -4.15 10.03 24.22
CA LYS A 169 -3.10 10.97 24.64
C LYS A 169 -2.58 11.74 23.45
N ASP A 170 -2.38 13.02 23.68
CA ASP A 170 -1.83 13.96 22.71
C ASP A 170 -0.38 14.31 23.11
N GLU A 171 0.56 13.66 22.49
CA GLU A 171 1.98 14.04 22.53
C GLU A 171 2.38 14.42 21.10
N TYR A 172 1.95 15.61 20.67
CA TYR A 172 2.04 15.94 19.25
C TYR A 172 2.79 17.25 19.04
N ASP A 173 3.96 17.15 18.43
CA ASP A 173 4.65 18.30 17.83
C ASP A 173 4.28 18.36 16.34
N GLU A 174 3.40 19.30 15.98
CA GLU A 174 2.92 19.45 14.61
C GLU A 174 4.04 19.65 13.59
N ALA A 175 5.10 20.37 13.96
CA ALA A 175 6.23 20.61 13.06
C ALA A 175 7.03 19.32 12.82
N ALA A 176 7.28 18.54 13.88
CA ALA A 176 7.98 17.26 13.78
C ALA A 176 7.19 16.27 12.91
N VAL A 177 5.86 16.22 13.07
CA VAL A 177 4.99 15.34 12.29
C VAL A 177 4.91 15.76 10.83
N ALA A 178 4.83 17.06 10.56
CA ALA A 178 4.84 17.55 9.18
C ALA A 178 6.17 17.22 8.47
N ALA A 179 7.29 17.33 9.20
CA ALA A 179 8.61 16.96 8.68
C ALA A 179 8.70 15.45 8.41
N GLU A 180 8.26 14.64 9.38
CA GLU A 180 8.21 13.18 9.24
C GLU A 180 7.31 12.74 8.07
N GLY A 181 6.11 13.32 7.95
CA GLY A 181 5.17 13.02 6.88
C GLY A 181 5.77 13.22 5.48
N LYS A 182 6.54 14.30 5.28
CA LYS A 182 7.25 14.54 4.01
C LYS A 182 8.29 13.45 3.72
N VAL A 183 9.09 13.10 4.72
CA VAL A 183 10.13 12.05 4.57
C VAL A 183 9.49 10.70 4.23
N LEU A 184 8.41 10.33 4.92
CA LEU A 184 7.71 9.08 4.67
C LEU A 184 7.06 9.05 3.28
N GLU A 185 6.42 10.16 2.86
CA GLU A 185 5.85 10.27 1.52
C GLU A 185 6.91 10.14 0.42
N GLU A 186 8.09 10.73 0.63
CA GLU A 186 9.21 10.58 -0.30
C GLU A 186 9.71 9.13 -0.34
N ARG A 187 9.86 8.47 0.80
CA ARG A 187 10.26 7.06 0.86
C ARG A 187 9.28 6.14 0.15
N GLU A 188 7.98 6.30 0.39
CA GLU A 188 6.93 5.56 -0.32
C GLU A 188 7.02 5.81 -1.84
N ARG A 189 7.18 7.07 -2.25
CA ARG A 189 7.25 7.46 -3.66
C ARG A 189 8.45 6.82 -4.38
N TYR A 190 9.59 6.71 -3.71
CA TYR A 190 10.81 6.16 -4.29
C TYR A 190 11.01 4.67 -4.00
N GLY A 191 10.07 4.02 -3.33
CA GLY A 191 10.15 2.60 -2.96
C GLY A 191 11.33 2.30 -2.04
N GLN A 192 11.70 3.25 -1.18
CA GLN A 192 12.83 3.12 -0.23
C GLN A 192 12.40 2.51 1.11
N GLU A 193 11.25 1.89 1.16
CA GLU A 193 10.75 1.19 2.33
C GLU A 193 11.51 -0.13 2.54
N GLU A 194 11.82 -0.42 3.80
CA GLU A 194 12.46 -1.69 4.19
C GLU A 194 11.41 -2.80 4.29
N LEU A 195 10.93 -3.27 3.14
CA LEU A 195 9.86 -4.25 3.06
C LEU A 195 10.33 -5.57 2.46
N PRO A 196 9.78 -6.70 2.92
CA PRO A 196 9.95 -7.98 2.25
C PRO A 196 9.40 -7.95 0.82
N GLU A 197 9.94 -8.82 -0.04
CA GLU A 197 9.44 -8.95 -1.39
C GLU A 197 7.96 -9.36 -1.39
N GLY A 198 7.13 -8.64 -2.14
CA GLY A 198 5.68 -8.87 -2.20
C GLY A 198 4.83 -7.94 -1.32
N ALA A 199 5.41 -7.25 -0.31
CA ALA A 199 4.67 -6.33 0.55
C ALA A 199 4.08 -5.11 -0.19
N HIS A 200 4.61 -4.75 -1.34
CA HIS A 200 4.07 -3.67 -2.20
C HIS A 200 2.92 -4.11 -3.11
N LYS A 201 2.57 -5.40 -3.14
CA LYS A 201 1.46 -5.91 -3.94
C LYS A 201 0.19 -5.85 -3.12
N ALA A 202 -0.93 -5.48 -3.75
CA ALA A 202 -2.26 -5.60 -3.16
C ALA A 202 -2.60 -7.10 -2.96
N ASN A 203 -2.18 -7.63 -1.83
CA ASN A 203 -2.37 -9.02 -1.45
C ASN A 203 -3.06 -9.08 -0.10
N LYS A 204 -4.27 -9.65 -0.05
CA LYS A 204 -5.06 -9.80 1.18
C LYS A 204 -4.56 -10.90 2.12
N HIS A 205 -3.70 -11.79 1.62
CA HIS A 205 -3.21 -12.97 2.34
C HIS A 205 -1.68 -12.99 2.36
N TYR A 206 -1.05 -11.84 2.64
CA TYR A 206 0.40 -11.74 2.72
C TYR A 206 0.90 -12.17 4.09
N GLU A 207 1.86 -13.08 4.10
CA GLU A 207 2.44 -13.67 5.31
C GLU A 207 3.94 -13.33 5.42
N PRO A 208 4.31 -12.13 5.93
CA PRO A 208 5.70 -11.67 5.94
C PRO A 208 6.63 -12.58 6.75
N TRP A 209 6.15 -13.20 7.82
CA TRP A 209 6.91 -14.12 8.65
C TRP A 209 7.35 -15.40 7.92
N LYS A 210 6.65 -15.81 6.85
CA LYS A 210 7.08 -16.95 6.00
C LYS A 210 8.26 -16.57 5.12
N GLU A 211 8.40 -15.32 4.72
CA GLU A 211 9.54 -14.84 3.96
C GLU A 211 10.82 -14.80 4.81
N GLU A 212 10.72 -14.37 6.08
CA GLU A 212 11.83 -14.47 7.04
C GLU A 212 12.26 -15.92 7.25
N PHE A 213 11.30 -16.84 7.40
CA PHE A 213 11.58 -18.26 7.58
C PHE A 213 12.28 -18.88 6.37
N LYS A 214 11.96 -18.44 5.15
CA LYS A 214 12.67 -18.85 3.93
C LYS A 214 14.11 -18.33 3.91
N LYS A 215 14.35 -17.12 4.37
CA LYS A 215 15.71 -16.56 4.48
C LYS A 215 16.56 -17.33 5.49
N ASP A 216 16.00 -17.65 6.66
CA ASP A 216 16.70 -18.41 7.70
C ASP A 216 16.96 -19.87 7.29
N SER A 217 16.03 -20.50 6.60
CA SER A 217 16.20 -21.86 6.07
C SER A 217 17.10 -21.94 4.85
N GLN A 218 17.26 -20.84 4.10
CA GLN A 218 18.22 -20.70 3.00
C GLN A 218 19.60 -20.21 3.48
N GLY A 219 19.75 -19.87 4.77
CA GLY A 219 21.04 -19.48 5.39
C GLY A 219 22.14 -20.53 5.33
N VAL A 220 21.91 -21.65 4.66
CA VAL A 220 22.92 -22.65 4.27
C VAL A 220 23.22 -22.54 2.76
N PHE A 221 23.01 -21.40 2.14
CA PHE A 221 23.56 -21.16 0.81
C PHE A 221 25.02 -20.72 0.92
N LYS A 222 25.91 -21.64 0.55
CA LYS A 222 27.33 -21.44 0.33
C LYS A 222 27.56 -20.12 -0.42
N GLY A 223 28.44 -19.30 0.20
CA GLY A 223 28.83 -17.98 -0.25
C GLY A 223 28.95 -17.81 -1.76
N GLN A 224 28.18 -16.91 -2.27
CA GLN A 224 28.68 -16.04 -3.33
C GLN A 224 29.30 -14.84 -2.64
N GLU A 225 30.63 -14.87 -2.59
CA GLU A 225 31.44 -13.74 -2.18
C GLU A 225 31.07 -12.52 -3.03
N PHE A 226 30.41 -11.55 -2.41
CA PHE A 226 30.43 -10.19 -2.91
C PHE A 226 31.89 -9.70 -2.80
N LYS A 227 32.63 -9.78 -3.88
CA LYS A 227 33.93 -9.13 -4.00
C LYS A 227 33.70 -7.62 -3.88
N ASN A 228 33.89 -7.11 -2.67
CA ASN A 228 34.14 -5.70 -2.43
C ASN A 228 35.44 -5.33 -3.20
N SER A 229 35.28 -4.81 -4.41
CA SER A 229 36.40 -4.15 -5.09
C SER A 229 36.64 -2.81 -4.39
N ARG A 230 37.64 -2.84 -3.51
CA ARG A 230 38.30 -1.62 -3.01
C ARG A 230 38.80 -0.83 -4.21
N ILE A 231 38.28 0.37 -4.39
CA ILE A 231 38.85 1.36 -5.29
C ILE A 231 40.15 1.85 -4.64
N SER A 232 41.28 1.35 -5.12
CA SER A 232 42.61 1.96 -4.88
C SER A 232 42.81 3.03 -5.93
N THR A 233 42.95 4.27 -5.48
CA THR A 233 43.40 5.41 -6.27
C THR A 233 44.83 5.18 -6.72
N SER A 234 45.10 5.21 -8.03
CA SER A 234 46.39 5.61 -8.58
C SER A 234 46.15 6.29 -9.93
N ALA A 235 46.89 7.35 -10.09
CA ALA A 235 46.75 8.37 -11.10
C ALA A 235 47.32 7.98 -12.47
N ALA A 236 46.80 8.72 -13.47
CA ALA A 236 47.39 9.17 -14.74
C ALA A 236 47.64 8.15 -15.86
N SER A 237 46.93 8.25 -16.94
CA SER A 237 47.33 9.00 -18.15
C SER A 237 46.47 8.67 -19.37
N SER A 238 46.09 9.75 -20.02
CA SER A 238 45.90 9.97 -21.47
C SER A 238 45.11 9.01 -22.35
N ALA A 239 44.07 9.63 -22.95
CA ALA A 239 43.67 9.56 -24.35
C ALA A 239 42.88 8.33 -24.84
N SER A 240 41.63 8.51 -25.07
CA SER A 240 40.99 8.65 -26.37
C SER A 240 39.47 8.55 -26.19
N ALA A 241 38.79 9.52 -26.72
CA ALA A 241 37.33 9.55 -26.82
C ALA A 241 36.89 8.39 -27.72
N SER A 242 36.16 7.43 -27.13
CA SER A 242 35.19 6.63 -27.88
C SER A 242 33.81 6.94 -27.33
N SER A 243 33.03 7.62 -28.16
CA SER A 243 31.64 7.86 -27.96
C SER A 243 30.92 6.56 -27.62
N ALA A 244 30.42 6.46 -26.37
CA ALA A 244 29.45 5.44 -26.04
C ALA A 244 28.18 5.77 -26.79
N SER A 245 27.95 5.04 -27.88
CA SER A 245 26.70 5.07 -28.65
C SER A 245 25.57 4.60 -27.73
N THR A 246 24.65 5.50 -27.42
CA THR A 246 23.30 5.16 -26.99
C THR A 246 22.76 4.12 -27.98
N PRO A 247 22.20 2.97 -27.52
CA PRO A 247 21.62 2.00 -28.42
C PRO A 247 20.53 2.69 -29.25
N SER A 248 20.66 2.69 -30.58
CA SER A 248 19.68 3.23 -31.49
C SER A 248 18.40 2.44 -31.34
N VAL A 249 17.33 3.11 -30.89
CA VAL A 249 15.97 2.54 -30.87
C VAL A 249 15.58 2.31 -32.31
N SER A 250 15.48 1.02 -32.74
CA SER A 250 15.01 0.68 -34.07
C SER A 250 13.47 0.78 -34.09
N GLN A 251 12.89 1.15 -35.24
CA GLN A 251 11.43 1.29 -35.37
C GLN A 251 10.67 -0.03 -35.15
N ASP A 252 11.30 -1.19 -35.32
CA ASP A 252 10.63 -2.48 -35.32
C ASP A 252 10.94 -3.41 -34.13
N ASN A 253 12.02 -3.15 -33.39
CA ASN A 253 12.46 -4.01 -32.31
C ASN A 253 13.25 -3.28 -31.22
N TYR A 254 13.30 -3.87 -30.04
CA TYR A 254 14.16 -3.46 -28.92
C TYR A 254 15.16 -4.58 -28.59
N LEU A 255 16.45 -4.27 -28.66
CA LEU A 255 17.55 -5.23 -28.46
C LEU A 255 17.42 -6.52 -29.29
N GLY A 256 16.86 -6.41 -30.51
CA GLY A 256 16.66 -7.54 -31.42
C GLY A 256 15.35 -8.31 -31.19
N ILE A 257 14.55 -7.96 -30.20
CA ILE A 257 13.22 -8.56 -29.94
C ILE A 257 12.14 -7.68 -30.57
N PRO A 258 11.28 -8.20 -31.47
CA PRO A 258 10.18 -7.43 -32.02
C PRO A 258 9.22 -6.90 -30.96
N TYR A 259 8.77 -5.65 -31.07
CA TYR A 259 7.83 -5.07 -30.09
C TYR A 259 6.54 -5.88 -29.93
N GLY A 260 6.05 -6.50 -30.99
CA GLY A 260 4.87 -7.37 -30.92
C GLY A 260 5.06 -8.58 -30.00
N GLU A 261 6.25 -9.18 -29.97
CA GLU A 261 6.58 -10.28 -29.06
C GLU A 261 6.70 -9.80 -27.61
N ILE A 262 7.31 -8.61 -27.40
CA ILE A 262 7.38 -7.96 -26.07
C ILE A 262 5.96 -7.71 -25.55
N ILE A 263 5.08 -7.13 -26.36
CA ILE A 263 3.68 -6.86 -25.98
C ILE A 263 2.92 -8.15 -25.68
N LYS A 264 3.07 -9.19 -26.53
CA LYS A 264 2.43 -10.48 -26.32
C LYS A 264 2.87 -11.14 -25.01
N LYS A 265 4.17 -11.12 -24.71
CA LYS A 265 4.71 -11.64 -23.47
C LYS A 265 4.27 -10.81 -22.26
N TRP A 266 4.14 -9.50 -22.42
CA TRP A 266 3.60 -8.61 -21.38
C TRP A 266 2.15 -8.99 -21.03
N TRP A 267 1.29 -9.25 -22.02
CA TRP A 267 -0.07 -9.73 -21.78
C TRP A 267 -0.09 -11.09 -21.08
N GLN A 268 0.78 -12.01 -21.45
CA GLN A 268 0.89 -13.33 -20.79
C GLN A 268 1.25 -13.20 -19.31
N LEU A 269 2.17 -12.31 -18.97
CA LEU A 269 2.64 -12.15 -17.59
C LEU A 269 1.71 -11.31 -16.71
N TYR A 270 0.99 -10.35 -17.28
CA TYR A 270 0.29 -9.33 -16.49
C TYR A 270 -1.20 -9.20 -16.76
N ASN A 271 -1.74 -9.97 -17.70
CA ASN A 271 -3.16 -10.01 -18.01
C ASN A 271 -3.64 -11.42 -18.44
N ASP A 272 -3.05 -12.47 -17.89
CA ASP A 272 -3.40 -13.88 -18.16
C ASP A 272 -3.46 -14.24 -19.67
N GLY A 273 -2.64 -13.61 -20.48
CA GLY A 273 -2.59 -13.77 -21.93
C GLY A 273 -3.74 -13.11 -22.71
N GLN A 274 -4.61 -12.38 -22.01
CA GLN A 274 -5.76 -11.72 -22.65
C GLN A 274 -5.39 -10.33 -23.16
N GLU A 275 -5.76 -10.01 -24.37
CA GLU A 275 -5.66 -8.67 -24.92
C GLU A 275 -6.76 -7.75 -24.36
N PRO A 276 -6.57 -6.41 -24.40
CA PRO A 276 -7.57 -5.45 -23.96
C PRO A 276 -8.90 -5.61 -24.67
N MET A 277 -9.99 -5.65 -23.91
CA MET A 277 -11.37 -5.67 -24.40
C MET A 277 -12.06 -4.34 -24.16
N ARG A 278 -13.23 -4.12 -24.80
CA ARG A 278 -13.98 -2.85 -24.74
C ARG A 278 -14.21 -2.31 -23.32
N SER A 279 -14.33 -3.17 -22.32
CA SER A 279 -14.57 -2.78 -20.93
C SER A 279 -13.33 -2.27 -20.19
N ASN A 280 -12.12 -2.63 -20.64
CA ASN A 280 -10.87 -2.34 -19.92
C ASN A 280 -9.74 -1.78 -20.82
N ARG A 281 -9.99 -1.61 -22.12
CA ARG A 281 -8.96 -1.25 -23.11
C ARG A 281 -8.24 0.06 -22.79
N ASN A 282 -8.94 1.07 -22.23
CA ASN A 282 -8.33 2.35 -21.88
C ASN A 282 -7.28 2.17 -20.77
N THR A 283 -7.64 1.47 -19.70
CA THR A 283 -6.76 1.20 -18.57
C THR A 283 -5.57 0.36 -18.97
N LEU A 284 -5.80 -0.76 -19.65
CA LEU A 284 -4.73 -1.67 -20.06
C LEU A 284 -3.80 -1.07 -21.11
N THR A 285 -4.34 -0.29 -22.07
CA THR A 285 -3.51 0.43 -23.05
C THR A 285 -2.65 1.50 -22.39
N PHE A 286 -3.20 2.22 -21.41
CA PHE A 286 -2.44 3.18 -20.61
C PHE A 286 -1.31 2.48 -19.84
N GLU A 287 -1.60 1.39 -19.12
CA GLU A 287 -0.58 0.61 -18.38
C GLU A 287 0.51 0.06 -19.29
N LEU A 288 0.15 -0.49 -20.45
CA LEU A 288 1.10 -0.95 -21.44
C LEU A 288 1.99 0.20 -21.93
N ALA A 289 1.41 1.36 -22.27
CA ALA A 289 2.15 2.55 -22.73
C ALA A 289 3.11 3.09 -21.66
N VAL A 290 2.71 3.13 -20.38
CA VAL A 290 3.57 3.52 -19.25
C VAL A 290 4.80 2.62 -19.15
N ASN A 291 4.66 1.33 -19.41
CA ASN A 291 5.79 0.40 -19.40
C ASN A 291 6.65 0.55 -20.66
N LEU A 292 6.06 0.48 -21.85
CA LEU A 292 6.80 0.51 -23.13
C LEU A 292 7.52 1.82 -23.40
N ARG A 293 7.09 2.96 -22.85
CA ARG A 293 7.74 4.26 -23.06
C ARG A 293 9.24 4.25 -22.76
N HIS A 294 9.68 3.41 -21.79
CA HIS A 294 11.08 3.31 -21.39
C HIS A 294 11.96 2.66 -22.46
N ILE A 295 11.43 1.70 -23.20
CA ILE A 295 12.14 1.01 -24.29
C ILE A 295 11.92 1.67 -25.64
N CYS A 296 10.92 2.54 -25.75
CA CYS A 296 10.63 3.36 -26.92
C CYS A 296 11.31 4.74 -26.88
N GLY A 297 12.17 5.01 -25.89
CA GLY A 297 12.82 6.32 -25.75
C GLY A 297 11.86 7.49 -25.53
N PHE A 298 10.67 7.22 -24.97
CA PHE A 298 9.58 8.19 -24.80
C PHE A 298 9.06 8.76 -26.13
N ASP A 299 9.31 8.07 -27.26
CA ASP A 299 8.81 8.47 -28.56
C ASP A 299 7.32 8.15 -28.71
N ARG A 300 6.52 9.22 -28.82
CA ARG A 300 5.06 9.17 -28.98
C ARG A 300 4.64 8.43 -30.26
N ASN A 301 5.34 8.69 -31.37
CA ASN A 301 4.98 8.13 -32.67
C ASN A 301 5.29 6.63 -32.70
N LEU A 302 6.43 6.23 -32.13
CA LEU A 302 6.78 4.83 -32.00
C LEU A 302 5.78 4.08 -31.13
N LEU A 303 5.38 4.64 -29.97
CA LEU A 303 4.33 4.04 -29.12
C LEU A 303 3.00 3.89 -29.87
N ALA A 304 2.60 4.92 -30.64
CA ALA A 304 1.38 4.85 -31.44
C ALA A 304 1.43 3.77 -32.53
N GLN A 305 2.59 3.56 -33.10
CA GLN A 305 2.82 2.54 -34.13
C GLN A 305 2.80 1.11 -33.57
N ILE A 306 3.47 0.87 -32.43
CA ILE A 306 3.63 -0.48 -31.87
C ILE A 306 2.46 -0.96 -31.03
N ILE A 307 1.68 -0.05 -30.42
CA ILE A 307 0.50 -0.42 -29.62
C ILE A 307 -0.71 -0.58 -30.55
N PRO A 308 -1.32 -1.76 -30.67
CA PRO A 308 -2.48 -1.97 -31.53
C PRO A 308 -3.74 -1.25 -31.04
N CYS A 309 -4.70 -1.04 -31.95
CA CYS A 309 -6.06 -0.66 -31.60
C CYS A 309 -6.87 -1.89 -31.24
N TYR A 310 -6.88 -2.26 -29.95
CA TYR A 310 -7.58 -3.46 -29.49
C TYR A 310 -9.11 -3.29 -29.51
N ASP A 311 -9.82 -4.34 -29.88
CA ASP A 311 -11.28 -4.45 -29.84
C ASP A 311 -12.01 -3.17 -30.34
N GLY A 312 -11.63 -2.71 -31.56
CA GLY A 312 -12.19 -1.51 -32.16
C GLY A 312 -11.88 -0.22 -31.41
N PHE A 313 -10.76 -0.17 -30.68
CA PHE A 313 -10.30 1.03 -29.96
C PHE A 313 -10.08 2.18 -30.94
N PRO A 314 -10.82 3.31 -30.80
CA PRO A 314 -10.59 4.44 -31.69
C PRO A 314 -9.17 4.98 -31.54
N GLU A 315 -8.54 5.35 -32.67
CA GLU A 315 -7.16 5.86 -32.66
C GLU A 315 -7.01 7.09 -31.76
N GLN A 316 -8.02 7.97 -31.71
CA GLN A 316 -8.00 9.14 -30.84
C GLN A 316 -7.97 8.78 -29.37
N GLU A 317 -8.72 7.76 -28.94
CA GLU A 317 -8.73 7.29 -27.55
C GLU A 317 -7.41 6.60 -27.18
N LYS A 318 -6.86 5.78 -28.10
CA LYS A 318 -5.53 5.18 -27.95
C LYS A 318 -4.47 6.27 -27.76
N MET A 319 -4.51 7.30 -28.58
CA MET A 319 -3.58 8.43 -28.50
C MET A 319 -3.73 9.22 -27.19
N ALA A 320 -4.93 9.33 -26.66
CA ALA A 320 -5.16 9.95 -25.35
C ALA A 320 -4.50 9.13 -24.22
N CYS A 321 -4.60 7.81 -24.26
CA CYS A 321 -3.92 6.91 -23.31
C CYS A 321 -2.39 7.04 -23.39
N ILE A 322 -1.83 7.07 -24.62
CA ILE A 322 -0.38 7.22 -24.84
C ILE A 322 0.11 8.58 -24.34
N ASN A 323 -0.62 9.67 -24.65
CA ASN A 323 -0.26 11.01 -24.17
C ASN A 323 -0.30 11.09 -22.63
N SER A 324 -1.32 10.49 -22.00
CA SER A 324 -1.42 10.41 -20.54
C SER A 324 -0.24 9.64 -19.97
N ALA A 325 0.14 8.51 -20.56
CA ALA A 325 1.28 7.70 -20.15
C ALA A 325 2.62 8.46 -20.28
N LEU A 326 2.80 9.27 -21.33
CA LEU A 326 4.01 10.06 -21.50
C LEU A 326 4.10 11.25 -20.52
N ASN A 327 2.95 11.79 -20.09
CA ASN A 327 2.87 12.88 -19.12
C ASN A 327 3.01 12.40 -17.66
N GLU A 328 2.92 11.09 -17.40
CA GLU A 328 3.22 10.54 -16.10
C GLU A 328 4.67 10.85 -15.71
N LYS A 329 4.91 11.07 -14.40
CA LYS A 329 6.26 11.32 -13.90
C LYS A 329 7.22 10.23 -14.37
N ILE A 330 8.39 10.66 -14.86
CA ILE A 330 9.44 9.74 -15.30
C ILE A 330 9.95 8.98 -14.09
N THR A 331 9.77 7.68 -14.10
CA THR A 331 10.30 6.74 -13.10
C THR A 331 11.43 5.93 -13.72
N GLN A 332 12.16 5.17 -12.91
CA GLN A 332 13.08 4.15 -13.44
C GLN A 332 12.30 3.13 -14.27
N MET A 333 13.01 2.47 -15.20
CA MET A 333 12.42 1.41 -16.03
C MET A 333 11.69 0.39 -15.14
N PRO A 334 10.39 0.13 -15.37
CA PRO A 334 9.60 -0.77 -14.55
C PRO A 334 10.21 -2.17 -14.50
N LYS A 335 10.22 -2.81 -13.32
CA LYS A 335 10.66 -4.21 -13.20
C LYS A 335 9.88 -5.13 -14.16
N ARG A 336 8.59 -4.88 -14.33
CA ARG A 336 7.71 -5.62 -15.24
C ARG A 336 8.24 -5.71 -16.67
N LEU A 337 8.98 -4.71 -17.12
CA LEU A 337 9.56 -4.72 -18.46
C LEU A 337 10.87 -5.48 -18.54
N LYS A 338 11.55 -5.69 -17.39
CA LYS A 338 12.80 -6.47 -17.32
C LYS A 338 12.53 -7.98 -17.33
N ASP A 339 11.29 -8.39 -17.02
CA ASP A 339 10.86 -9.78 -16.97
C ASP A 339 10.31 -10.26 -18.34
N VAL A 340 10.09 -9.30 -19.26
CA VAL A 340 9.65 -9.53 -20.63
C VAL A 340 10.84 -9.73 -21.55
#